data_200415ca280a3aa8c0058c1964e7d53d
#
_entry.id   200415ca280a3aa8c0058c1964e7d53d
#
_cell.length_a   1.000
_cell.length_b   1.000
_cell.length_c   1.000
_cell.angle_alpha   90.00
_cell.angle_beta   90.00
_cell.angle_gamma   90.00
#
_symmetry.space_group_name_H-M   'P 1'
#
loop_
_entity.id
_entity.type
_entity.pdbx_description
1 polymer ?
#
loop_
_entity_poly.entity_id
_entity_poly.type
_entity_poly.pdbx_seq_one_letter_code
_entity_poly.pdbx_strand_id
1 'polypeptide(L)'
;MMHADLIDQEDLLGHLRALGFEMPAGATAEQACECAVRGLSAPRAKALRGMVEQMYTGSATILPAVRQAIDQQLLPALAQFNSDLSHS
;
A
#
# COMPACT_ATOMS: atom_id res chain seq x y z
N MET A 1 -1.08 -20.50 -20.21
CA MET A 1 -1.36 -20.52 -18.94
C MET A 1 -1.68 -19.24 -18.32
N MET A 2 -2.74 -19.20 -17.67
CA MET A 2 -3.16 -18.02 -17.26
C MET A 2 -2.84 -17.83 -15.89
N HIS A 3 -2.17 -16.83 -15.56
CA HIS A 3 -1.98 -16.48 -14.22
C HIS A 3 -2.77 -15.26 -14.01
N ALA A 4 -3.84 -15.38 -13.32
CA ALA A 4 -4.49 -14.19 -12.90
C ALA A 4 -3.63 -13.61 -11.81
N ASP A 5 -2.90 -12.61 -12.10
CA ASP A 5 -2.17 -11.91 -11.07
C ASP A 5 -3.18 -11.23 -10.17
N LEU A 6 -3.47 -11.86 -9.07
CA LEU A 6 -4.43 -11.34 -8.12
C LEU A 6 -3.68 -10.86 -6.89
N ILE A 7 -3.87 -9.61 -6.55
CA ILE A 7 -3.26 -9.03 -5.36
C ILE A 7 -4.23 -9.19 -4.21
N ASP A 8 -3.92 -10.11 -3.31
CA ASP A 8 -4.76 -10.35 -2.16
C ASP A 8 -4.10 -9.76 -0.91
N GLN A 9 -4.68 -10.06 0.24
CA GLN A 9 -4.21 -9.53 1.50
C GLN A 9 -2.75 -9.90 1.77
N GLU A 10 -2.36 -11.13 1.49
CA GLU A 10 -1.00 -11.58 1.73
C GLU A 10 -0.01 -10.90 0.80
N ASP A 11 -0.41 -10.67 -0.44
CA ASP A 11 0.43 -9.94 -1.38
C ASP A 11 0.66 -8.51 -0.89
N LEU A 12 -0.38 -7.86 -0.41
CA LEU A 12 -0.23 -6.52 0.16
C LEU A 12 0.73 -6.52 1.34
N LEU A 13 0.58 -7.49 2.24
CA LEU A 13 1.50 -7.61 3.37
C LEU A 13 2.94 -7.79 2.91
N GLY A 14 3.14 -8.63 1.91
CA GLY A 14 4.46 -8.87 1.37
C GLY A 14 5.09 -7.63 0.78
N HIS A 15 4.30 -6.86 0.03
CA HIS A 15 4.79 -5.60 -0.54
C HIS A 15 5.16 -4.60 0.55
N LEU A 16 4.34 -4.49 1.58
CA LEU A 16 4.63 -3.55 2.66
C LEU A 16 5.87 -3.96 3.45
N ARG A 17 6.03 -5.26 3.68
CA ARG A 17 7.24 -5.74 4.34
C ARG A 17 8.49 -5.45 3.51
N ALA A 18 8.38 -5.59 2.20
CA ALA A 18 9.50 -5.30 1.31
C ALA A 18 9.92 -3.84 1.38
N LEU A 19 8.99 -2.96 1.71
CA LEU A 19 9.30 -1.55 1.87
C LEU A 19 9.84 -1.19 3.26
N GLY A 20 9.90 -2.17 4.15
CA GLY A 20 10.44 -1.95 5.48
C GLY A 20 9.40 -1.79 6.58
N PHE A 21 8.13 -1.91 6.26
CA PHE A 21 7.10 -1.83 7.29
C PHE A 21 6.99 -3.15 8.05
N GLU A 22 6.76 -3.05 9.34
CA GLU A 22 6.54 -4.23 10.16
C GLU A 22 5.05 -4.55 10.17
N MET A 23 4.75 -5.80 9.81
CA MET A 23 3.37 -6.23 9.74
C MET A 23 3.17 -7.46 10.62
N PRO A 24 2.13 -7.50 11.44
CA PRO A 24 1.84 -8.71 12.20
C PRO A 24 1.38 -9.81 11.26
N ALA A 25 1.72 -11.05 11.60
CA ALA A 25 1.29 -12.19 10.82
C ALA A 25 -0.24 -12.28 10.89
N GLY A 26 -0.87 -12.53 9.76
CA GLY A 26 -2.32 -12.63 9.70
C GLY A 26 -3.08 -11.33 9.75
N ALA A 27 -2.38 -10.20 9.59
CA ALA A 27 -3.05 -8.91 9.54
C ALA A 27 -3.99 -8.82 8.34
N THR A 28 -5.13 -8.17 8.54
CA THR A 28 -6.03 -7.90 7.42
C THR A 28 -5.47 -6.77 6.58
N ALA A 29 -6.02 -6.60 5.37
CA ALA A 29 -5.60 -5.50 4.50
C ALA A 29 -5.74 -4.17 5.22
N GLU A 30 -6.83 -3.99 5.95
CA GLU A 30 -7.08 -2.76 6.69
C GLU A 30 -6.05 -2.55 7.78
N GLN A 31 -5.74 -3.61 8.55
CA GLN A 31 -4.73 -3.53 9.59
C GLN A 31 -3.34 -3.26 9.01
N ALA A 32 -3.04 -3.88 7.88
CA ALA A 32 -1.77 -3.67 7.22
C ALA A 32 -1.61 -2.21 6.80
N CYS A 33 -2.67 -1.63 6.23
CA CYS A 33 -2.64 -0.23 5.83
C CYS A 33 -2.50 0.68 7.03
N GLU A 34 -3.17 0.37 8.14
CA GLU A 34 -3.01 1.16 9.36
C GLU A 34 -1.58 1.13 9.86
N CYS A 35 -0.97 -0.04 9.88
CA CYS A 35 0.42 -0.16 10.31
C CYS A 35 1.34 0.64 9.40
N ALA A 36 1.09 0.60 8.10
CA ALA A 36 1.89 1.35 7.15
C ALA A 36 1.77 2.86 7.39
N VAL A 37 0.55 3.33 7.63
CA VAL A 37 0.32 4.74 7.89
C VAL A 37 1.03 5.20 9.16
N ARG A 38 1.00 4.37 10.19
CA ARG A 38 1.67 4.72 11.44
C ARG A 38 3.19 4.80 11.29
N GLY A 39 3.75 3.94 10.45
CA GLY A 39 5.19 3.93 10.24
C GLY A 39 5.64 4.75 9.06
N LEU A 40 4.77 5.59 8.53
CA LEU A 40 5.07 6.34 7.32
C LEU A 40 6.10 7.43 7.58
N SER A 41 7.07 7.53 6.70
CA SER A 41 8.05 8.60 6.72
C SER A 41 8.23 9.08 5.28
N ALA A 42 8.94 10.18 5.08
CA ALA A 42 9.10 10.74 3.75
C ALA A 42 9.68 9.73 2.75
N PRO A 43 10.79 9.03 3.07
CA PRO A 43 11.31 8.03 2.13
C PRO A 43 10.35 6.85 1.94
N ARG A 44 9.70 6.42 3.00
CA ARG A 44 8.76 5.32 2.89
C ARG A 44 7.49 5.72 2.14
N ALA A 45 7.05 6.95 2.31
CA ALA A 45 5.90 7.46 1.57
C ALA A 45 6.17 7.45 0.08
N LYS A 46 7.36 7.84 -0.31
CA LYS A 46 7.73 7.83 -1.72
C LYS A 46 7.74 6.42 -2.28
N ALA A 47 8.34 5.48 -1.54
CA ALA A 47 8.39 4.09 -1.97
C ALA A 47 7.00 3.47 -2.01
N LEU A 48 6.17 3.76 -1.01
CA LEU A 48 4.82 3.24 -0.95
C LEU A 48 3.97 3.78 -2.09
N ARG A 49 4.12 5.05 -2.41
CA ARG A 49 3.40 5.64 -3.53
C ARG A 49 3.76 4.94 -4.84
N GLY A 50 5.05 4.68 -5.06
CA GLY A 50 5.47 3.96 -6.25
C GLY A 50 4.87 2.57 -6.32
N MET A 51 4.82 1.88 -5.18
CA MET A 51 4.22 0.55 -5.11
C MET A 51 2.73 0.61 -5.47
N VAL A 52 2.00 1.56 -4.89
CA VAL A 52 0.57 1.69 -5.15
C VAL A 52 0.32 2.02 -6.62
N GLU A 53 1.11 2.91 -7.19
CA GLU A 53 0.98 3.24 -8.59
C GLU A 53 1.22 2.02 -9.49
N GLN A 54 2.22 1.22 -9.17
CA GLN A 54 2.49 0.01 -9.93
C GLN A 54 1.33 -0.98 -9.82
N MET A 55 0.76 -1.11 -8.63
CA MET A 55 -0.37 -2.00 -8.45
C MET A 55 -1.59 -1.56 -9.26
N TYR A 56 -1.83 -0.25 -9.30
CA TYR A 56 -3.03 0.27 -9.97
C TYR A 56 -2.87 0.34 -11.48
N THR A 57 -1.66 0.55 -11.97
CA THR A 57 -1.42 0.63 -13.42
C THR A 57 -1.04 -0.70 -14.02
N GLY A 58 -0.72 -1.69 -13.20
CA GLY A 58 -0.37 -3.02 -13.68
C GLY A 58 -1.59 -3.78 -14.15
N SER A 59 -1.35 -4.93 -14.75
CA SER A 59 -2.44 -5.77 -15.24
C SER A 59 -3.01 -6.66 -14.14
N ALA A 60 -2.45 -6.61 -12.94
CA ALA A 60 -2.94 -7.43 -11.83
C ALA A 60 -4.30 -6.94 -11.36
N THR A 61 -5.12 -7.88 -10.93
CA THR A 61 -6.42 -7.57 -10.35
C THR A 61 -6.25 -7.43 -8.84
N ILE A 62 -6.72 -6.32 -8.29
CA ILE A 62 -6.64 -6.09 -6.85
C ILE A 62 -7.98 -6.49 -6.25
N LEU A 63 -7.94 -7.32 -5.21
CA LEU A 63 -9.16 -7.71 -4.52
C LEU A 63 -9.88 -6.46 -3.99
N PRO A 64 -11.22 -6.43 -4.06
CA PRO A 64 -11.96 -5.23 -3.61
C PRO A 64 -11.63 -4.83 -2.18
N ALA A 65 -11.48 -5.79 -1.28
CA ALA A 65 -11.16 -5.47 0.11
C ALA A 65 -9.79 -4.80 0.23
N VAL A 66 -8.81 -5.29 -0.53
CA VAL A 66 -7.47 -4.71 -0.53
C VAL A 66 -7.50 -3.31 -1.13
N ARG A 67 -8.16 -3.16 -2.26
CA ARG A 67 -8.25 -1.87 -2.93
C ARG A 67 -8.94 -0.84 -2.05
N GLN A 68 -10.02 -1.25 -1.39
CA GLN A 68 -10.75 -0.35 -0.51
C GLN A 68 -9.87 0.12 0.64
N ALA A 69 -9.10 -0.79 1.23
CA ALA A 69 -8.20 -0.43 2.32
C ALA A 69 -7.15 0.57 1.84
N ILE A 70 -6.58 0.34 0.66
CA ILE A 70 -5.60 1.27 0.10
C ILE A 70 -6.24 2.62 -0.14
N ASP A 71 -7.42 2.65 -0.79
CA ASP A 71 -8.09 3.90 -1.11
C ASP A 71 -8.48 4.69 0.13
N GLN A 72 -8.88 4.00 1.18
CA GLN A 72 -9.38 4.68 2.37
C GLN A 72 -8.29 5.06 3.34
N GLN A 73 -7.20 4.33 3.37
CA GLN A 73 -6.15 4.57 4.36
C GLN A 73 -4.84 5.04 3.75
N LEU A 74 -4.34 4.36 2.73
CA LEU A 74 -3.04 4.69 2.17
C LEU A 74 -3.07 5.96 1.33
N LEU A 75 -4.06 6.08 0.45
CA LEU A 75 -4.11 7.24 -0.44
C LEU A 75 -4.27 8.55 0.29
N PRO A 76 -5.15 8.66 1.31
CA PRO A 76 -5.23 9.92 2.07
C PRO A 76 -3.93 10.24 2.79
N ALA A 77 -3.26 9.24 3.36
CA ALA A 77 -2.00 9.47 4.05
C ALA A 77 -0.92 9.93 3.08
N LEU A 78 -0.85 9.28 1.91
CA LEU A 78 0.11 9.68 0.88
C LEU A 78 -0.17 11.08 0.36
N ALA A 79 -1.43 11.44 0.24
CA ALA A 79 -1.80 12.78 -0.21
C ALA A 79 -1.32 13.84 0.78
N GLN A 80 -1.39 13.55 2.07
CA GLN A 80 -0.88 14.47 3.08
C GLN A 80 0.63 14.65 2.96
N PHE A 81 1.35 13.56 2.77
CA PHE A 81 2.79 13.65 2.57
C PHE A 81 3.14 14.41 1.30
N ASN A 82 2.37 14.19 0.25
CA ASN A 82 2.57 14.91 -0.98
C ASN A 82 2.37 16.41 -0.81
N SER A 83 1.36 16.82 -0.06
CA SER A 83 1.11 18.22 0.22
C SER A 83 2.29 18.84 0.95
N ASP A 84 2.82 18.13 1.93
CA ASP A 84 3.98 18.61 2.67
C ASP A 84 5.19 18.75 1.76
N LEU A 85 5.40 17.78 0.88
CA LEU A 85 6.54 17.82 -0.04
C LEU A 85 6.41 18.93 -1.06
N SER A 86 5.21 19.18 -1.55
CA SER A 86 5.02 20.19 -2.56
C SER A 86 5.06 21.59 -1.97
N HIS A 87 5.02 21.68 -0.67
CA HIS A 87 5.06 22.97 -0.02
C HIS A 87 6.45 23.52 0.18
N SER A 88 7.42 22.72 0.01
CA SER A 88 8.81 23.14 0.21
C SER A 88 9.36 23.97 -0.92
#